data_5c5f52136b208d8ebf5901bb743a46b4
#
_entry.id   5c5f52136b208d8ebf5901bb743a46b4
#
_cell.length_a   1.000
_cell.length_b   1.000
_cell.length_c   1.000
_cell.angle_alpha   90.00
_cell.angle_beta   90.00
_cell.angle_gamma   90.00
#
_symmetry.space_group_name_H-M   'P 1'
#
loop_
_entity.id
_entity.type
_entity.pdbx_description
1 polymer ?
#
loop_
_entity_poly.entity_id
_entity_poly.type
_entity_poly.pdbx_seq_one_letter_code
_entity_poly.pdbx_strand_id
1 'polypeptide(L)'
;DNLKNMLEELDLALEEELPLTTKEGGFIKQSFSEELHEVKLIEKKANSDLLELQLKYSQKTGIKSLKLKYNNVLGYFFETPISYKNKLLEDNEFFHRQTTANTVRIKSIALDHIEKSALFARNSALELEKKILRELNQKVLEISKDIISLSRKIASLDVCSTLGYIAKIN
;
A
#
# COMPACT_ATOMS: atom_id res chain seq x y z
N ASP A 1 -2.07 23.37 -24.30
CA ASP A 1 -0.70 22.89 -24.14
C ASP A 1 -0.69 21.49 -23.56
N ASN A 2 -0.79 20.50 -24.46
CA ASN A 2 -0.97 19.10 -24.07
C ASN A 2 0.11 18.57 -23.10
N LEU A 3 1.37 18.98 -23.31
CA LEU A 3 2.49 18.59 -22.43
C LEU A 3 2.36 19.16 -21.02
N LYS A 4 1.94 20.42 -20.89
CA LYS A 4 1.76 21.05 -19.59
C LYS A 4 0.60 20.41 -18.82
N ASN A 5 -0.52 20.20 -19.50
CA ASN A 5 -1.69 19.54 -18.88
C ASN A 5 -1.36 18.11 -18.42
N MET A 6 -0.57 17.37 -19.23
CA MET A 6 -0.13 16.02 -18.84
C MET A 6 0.80 16.03 -17.63
N LEU A 7 1.70 17.01 -17.55
CA LEU A 7 2.58 17.17 -16.40
C LEU A 7 1.79 17.44 -15.13
N GLU A 8 0.82 18.39 -15.19
CA GLU A 8 -0.05 18.70 -14.07
C GLU A 8 -0.88 17.47 -13.64
N GLU A 9 -1.38 16.68 -14.59
CA GLU A 9 -2.14 15.46 -14.27
C GLU A 9 -1.25 14.40 -13.61
N LEU A 10 -0.02 14.22 -14.07
CA LEU A 10 0.93 13.29 -13.44
C LEU A 10 1.30 13.74 -12.02
N ASP A 11 1.53 15.03 -11.82
CA ASP A 11 1.82 15.60 -10.49
C ASP A 11 0.65 15.45 -9.52
N LEU A 12 -0.59 15.53 -10.00
CA LEU A 12 -1.79 15.29 -9.19
C LEU A 12 -2.00 13.81 -8.87
N ALA A 13 -1.61 12.92 -9.79
CA ALA A 13 -1.89 11.50 -9.68
C ALA A 13 -0.82 10.71 -8.93
N LEU A 14 0.45 11.01 -9.16
CA LEU A 14 1.57 10.20 -8.65
C LEU A 14 2.06 10.69 -7.29
N GLU A 15 2.45 9.76 -6.42
CA GLU A 15 3.13 10.08 -5.16
C GLU A 15 4.53 10.67 -5.43
N GLU A 16 5.06 11.47 -4.51
CA GLU A 16 6.40 12.07 -4.62
C GLU A 16 7.50 11.01 -4.55
N GLU A 17 7.33 10.03 -3.66
CA GLU A 17 8.23 8.90 -3.51
C GLU A 17 7.58 7.64 -4.11
N LEU A 18 8.03 7.27 -5.29
CA LEU A 18 7.49 6.09 -5.99
C LEU A 18 8.17 4.80 -5.53
N PRO A 19 7.40 3.72 -5.30
CA PRO A 19 7.98 2.42 -5.02
C PRO A 19 8.72 1.86 -6.24
N LEU A 20 9.74 1.01 -6.02
CA LEU A 20 10.51 0.39 -7.10
C LEU A 20 9.67 -0.53 -8.00
N THR A 21 8.57 -1.04 -7.49
CA THR A 21 7.67 -1.94 -8.24
C THR A 21 6.21 -1.62 -7.94
N THR A 22 5.32 -1.98 -8.87
CA THR A 22 3.87 -1.82 -8.70
C THR A 22 3.21 -2.94 -7.87
N LYS A 23 4.00 -3.84 -7.26
CA LYS A 23 3.45 -5.03 -6.57
C LYS A 23 2.74 -4.71 -5.27
N GLU A 24 3.20 -3.68 -4.56
CA GLU A 24 2.71 -3.33 -3.23
C GLU A 24 1.73 -2.15 -3.22
N GLY A 25 1.57 -1.47 -4.36
CA GLY A 25 0.78 -0.24 -4.46
C GLY A 25 1.51 0.98 -3.88
N GLY A 26 0.77 2.06 -3.61
CA GLY A 26 1.33 3.27 -3.02
C GLY A 26 2.01 4.19 -4.02
N PHE A 27 1.65 4.11 -5.30
CA PHE A 27 2.19 4.97 -6.35
C PHE A 27 1.18 6.01 -6.87
N ILE A 28 -0.11 5.89 -6.51
CA ILE A 28 -1.15 6.86 -6.84
C ILE A 28 -1.60 7.58 -5.56
N LYS A 29 -1.65 8.90 -5.61
CA LYS A 29 -2.18 9.73 -4.53
C LYS A 29 -3.63 9.37 -4.22
N GLN A 30 -3.90 9.19 -2.94
CA GLN A 30 -5.25 8.87 -2.45
C GLN A 30 -6.28 9.92 -2.87
N SER A 31 -5.88 11.17 -3.03
CA SER A 31 -6.73 12.30 -3.44
C SER A 31 -7.09 12.31 -4.91
N PHE A 32 -6.43 11.50 -5.75
CA PHE A 32 -6.62 11.53 -7.20
C PHE A 32 -7.94 10.87 -7.65
N SER A 33 -8.43 9.87 -6.90
CA SER A 33 -9.67 9.15 -7.20
C SER A 33 -10.49 8.97 -5.94
N GLU A 34 -11.78 9.32 -5.99
CA GLU A 34 -12.73 9.12 -4.89
C GLU A 34 -12.85 7.63 -4.53
N GLU A 35 -12.92 6.76 -5.54
CA GLU A 35 -12.99 5.30 -5.35
C GLU A 35 -11.74 4.77 -4.62
N LEU A 36 -10.55 5.25 -5.00
CA LEU A 36 -9.30 4.90 -4.33
C LEU A 36 -9.26 5.43 -2.89
N HIS A 37 -9.77 6.64 -2.67
CA HIS A 37 -9.88 7.23 -1.34
C HIS A 37 -10.75 6.38 -0.42
N GLU A 38 -11.95 5.99 -0.85
CA GLU A 38 -12.86 5.16 -0.07
C GLU A 38 -12.24 3.81 0.32
N VAL A 39 -11.62 3.14 -0.64
CA VAL A 39 -10.98 1.84 -0.39
C VAL A 39 -9.80 1.96 0.58
N LYS A 40 -8.98 3.00 0.47
CA LYS A 40 -7.88 3.27 1.44
C LYS A 40 -8.40 3.64 2.83
N LEU A 41 -9.56 4.28 2.94
CA LEU A 41 -10.20 4.51 4.24
C LEU A 41 -10.63 3.19 4.90
N ILE A 42 -11.19 2.24 4.14
CA ILE A 42 -11.54 0.91 4.64
C ILE A 42 -10.29 0.18 5.15
N GLU A 43 -9.20 0.21 4.40
CA GLU A 43 -7.91 -0.39 4.81
C GLU A 43 -7.40 0.23 6.12
N LYS A 44 -7.40 1.55 6.21
CA LYS A 44 -6.98 2.29 7.41
C LYS A 44 -7.84 1.96 8.62
N LYS A 45 -9.17 1.88 8.42
CA LYS A 45 -10.10 1.49 9.48
C LYS A 45 -9.83 0.08 9.95
N ALA A 46 -9.66 -0.89 9.04
CA ALA A 46 -9.38 -2.27 9.40
C ALA A 46 -8.07 -2.40 10.22
N ASN A 47 -7.03 -1.62 9.90
CA ASN A 47 -5.80 -1.58 10.69
C ASN A 47 -6.02 -1.00 12.10
N SER A 48 -6.88 0.01 12.25
CA SER A 48 -7.28 0.53 13.57
C SER A 48 -8.05 -0.51 14.38
N ASP A 49 -9.03 -1.18 13.73
CA ASP A 49 -9.85 -2.22 14.34
C ASP A 49 -9.01 -3.41 14.85
N LEU A 50 -7.91 -3.75 14.17
CA LEU A 50 -6.96 -4.79 14.61
C LEU A 50 -6.30 -4.43 15.94
N LEU A 51 -5.88 -3.18 16.11
CA LEU A 51 -5.25 -2.70 17.35
C LEU A 51 -6.27 -2.63 18.49
N GLU A 52 -7.47 -2.13 18.23
CA GLU A 52 -8.55 -2.11 19.19
C GLU A 52 -8.94 -3.52 19.66
N LEU A 53 -9.00 -4.47 18.72
CA LEU A 53 -9.31 -5.87 19.03
C LEU A 53 -8.26 -6.50 19.94
N GLN A 54 -6.97 -6.21 19.73
CA GLN A 54 -5.90 -6.66 20.62
C GLN A 54 -6.09 -6.11 22.05
N LEU A 55 -6.37 -4.82 22.18
CA LEU A 55 -6.59 -4.18 23.48
C LEU A 55 -7.83 -4.78 24.18
N LYS A 56 -8.94 -4.91 23.46
CA LYS A 56 -10.19 -5.51 23.94
C LYS A 56 -9.95 -6.93 24.48
N TYR A 57 -9.25 -7.77 23.72
CA TYR A 57 -9.00 -9.14 24.14
C TYR A 57 -7.97 -9.24 25.27
N SER A 58 -6.97 -8.39 25.30
CA SER A 58 -6.04 -8.32 26.43
C SER A 58 -6.77 -7.97 27.74
N GLN A 59 -7.72 -7.04 27.68
CA GLN A 59 -8.56 -6.66 28.84
C GLN A 59 -9.55 -7.77 29.20
N LYS A 60 -10.31 -8.31 28.22
CA LYS A 60 -11.30 -9.37 28.42
C LYS A 60 -10.72 -10.62 29.07
N THR A 61 -9.55 -11.04 28.58
CA THR A 61 -8.89 -12.27 29.08
C THR A 61 -8.00 -12.04 30.29
N GLY A 62 -7.62 -10.78 30.58
CA GLY A 62 -6.64 -10.44 31.60
C GLY A 62 -5.21 -10.84 31.23
N ILE A 63 -4.95 -11.18 29.96
CA ILE A 63 -3.64 -11.64 29.48
C ILE A 63 -2.89 -10.49 28.84
N LYS A 64 -2.06 -9.81 29.65
CA LYS A 64 -1.22 -8.68 29.19
C LYS A 64 -0.21 -9.06 28.11
N SER A 65 0.17 -10.33 28.03
CA SER A 65 1.11 -10.87 27.05
C SER A 65 0.47 -11.28 25.73
N LEU A 66 -0.83 -11.06 25.55
CA LEU A 66 -1.54 -11.33 24.30
C LEU A 66 -1.11 -10.31 23.24
N LYS A 67 -0.43 -10.79 22.20
CA LYS A 67 0.10 -9.93 21.11
C LYS A 67 -0.50 -10.33 19.78
N LEU A 68 -0.98 -9.34 19.04
CA LEU A 68 -1.34 -9.51 17.64
C LEU A 68 -0.06 -9.60 16.81
N LYS A 69 0.05 -10.62 15.99
CA LYS A 69 1.17 -10.85 15.07
C LYS A 69 0.66 -11.24 13.69
N TYR A 70 1.52 -11.13 12.72
CA TYR A 70 1.27 -11.54 11.34
C TYR A 70 2.38 -12.44 10.82
N ASN A 71 2.03 -13.44 10.03
CA ASN A 71 2.95 -14.13 9.14
C ASN A 71 2.24 -14.61 7.86
N ASN A 72 2.99 -14.92 6.82
CA ASN A 72 2.44 -15.27 5.51
C ASN A 72 1.66 -16.60 5.47
N VAL A 73 1.82 -17.47 6.47
CA VAL A 73 1.15 -18.78 6.53
C VAL A 73 -0.19 -18.69 7.24
N LEU A 74 -0.22 -18.00 8.39
CA LEU A 74 -1.41 -17.93 9.26
C LEU A 74 -2.22 -16.63 9.05
N GLY A 75 -1.64 -15.60 8.40
CA GLY A 75 -2.16 -14.26 8.39
C GLY A 75 -2.02 -13.61 9.76
N TYR A 76 -3.00 -12.84 10.20
CA TYR A 76 -3.05 -12.27 11.56
C TYR A 76 -3.45 -13.34 12.58
N PHE A 77 -2.80 -13.35 13.74
CA PHE A 77 -3.09 -14.23 14.86
C PHE A 77 -2.69 -13.58 16.19
N PHE A 78 -3.33 -14.02 17.27
CA PHE A 78 -2.89 -13.68 18.61
C PHE A 78 -1.90 -14.72 19.11
N GLU A 79 -0.80 -14.27 19.69
CA GLU A 79 0.23 -15.12 20.30
C GLU A 79 0.36 -14.80 21.79
N THR A 80 0.42 -15.85 22.60
CA THR A 80 0.59 -15.77 24.06
C THR A 80 1.34 -16.98 24.57
N PRO A 81 1.93 -16.95 25.80
CA PRO A 81 2.54 -18.13 26.41
C PRO A 81 1.57 -19.32 26.46
N ILE A 82 2.13 -20.53 26.30
CA ILE A 82 1.38 -21.79 26.23
C ILE A 82 0.52 -22.04 27.49
N SER A 83 0.95 -21.50 28.65
CA SER A 83 0.21 -21.61 29.92
C SER A 83 -1.21 -21.06 29.87
N TYR A 84 -1.51 -20.13 28.95
CA TYR A 84 -2.84 -19.56 28.79
C TYR A 84 -3.73 -20.29 27.78
N LYS A 85 -3.23 -21.38 27.16
CA LYS A 85 -3.93 -22.12 26.10
C LYS A 85 -5.34 -22.55 26.52
N ASN A 86 -5.46 -23.25 27.64
CA ASN A 86 -6.74 -23.79 28.10
C ASN A 86 -7.74 -22.68 28.41
N LYS A 87 -7.29 -21.65 29.13
CA LYS A 87 -8.11 -20.47 29.46
C LYS A 87 -8.71 -19.79 28.21
N LEU A 88 -7.93 -19.72 27.14
CA LEU A 88 -8.40 -19.07 25.90
C LEU A 88 -9.32 -19.97 25.09
N LEU A 89 -9.09 -21.28 25.08
CA LEU A 89 -9.89 -22.23 24.31
C LEU A 89 -11.20 -22.62 25.02
N GLU A 90 -11.40 -22.30 26.29
CA GLU A 90 -12.67 -22.38 26.98
C GLU A 90 -13.68 -21.34 26.48
N ASP A 91 -13.21 -20.22 25.94
CA ASP A 91 -14.04 -19.20 25.29
C ASP A 91 -14.25 -19.59 23.81
N ASN A 92 -15.47 -19.88 23.43
CA ASN A 92 -15.86 -20.26 22.05
C ASN A 92 -15.55 -19.19 20.99
N GLU A 93 -15.17 -17.99 21.40
CA GLU A 93 -14.74 -16.92 20.51
C GLU A 93 -13.36 -17.18 19.88
N PHE A 94 -12.52 -18.00 20.56
CA PHE A 94 -11.16 -18.29 20.11
C PHE A 94 -11.04 -19.71 19.55
N PHE A 95 -10.28 -19.84 18.51
CA PHE A 95 -9.94 -21.14 17.93
C PHE A 95 -8.43 -21.29 17.73
N HIS A 96 -7.97 -22.50 18.02
CA HIS A 96 -6.56 -22.86 17.95
C HIS A 96 -6.05 -22.86 16.49
N ARG A 97 -4.86 -22.34 16.29
CA ARG A 97 -4.15 -22.40 14.99
C ARG A 97 -2.86 -23.20 15.08
N GLN A 98 -1.99 -22.88 16.02
CA GLN A 98 -0.71 -23.52 16.15
C GLN A 98 -0.22 -23.48 17.60
N THR A 99 0.50 -24.51 18.03
CA THR A 99 1.26 -24.51 19.28
C THR A 99 2.75 -24.67 18.95
N THR A 100 3.58 -23.83 19.55
CA THR A 100 5.04 -23.96 19.54
C THR A 100 5.51 -24.44 20.89
N ALA A 101 6.83 -24.61 21.08
CA ALA A 101 7.38 -25.06 22.36
C ALA A 101 6.93 -24.18 23.57
N ASN A 102 6.84 -22.86 23.37
CA ASN A 102 6.62 -21.89 24.44
C ASN A 102 5.35 -21.06 24.28
N THR A 103 4.74 -21.06 23.10
CA THR A 103 3.59 -20.17 22.79
C THR A 103 2.46 -20.91 22.11
N VAL A 104 1.28 -20.38 22.25
CA VAL A 104 0.08 -20.77 21.49
C VAL A 104 -0.36 -19.62 20.59
N ARG A 105 -0.78 -19.97 19.38
CA ARG A 105 -1.31 -19.08 18.37
C ARG A 105 -2.78 -19.39 18.17
N ILE A 106 -3.60 -18.38 18.31
CA ILE A 106 -5.05 -18.47 18.21
C ILE A 106 -5.59 -17.38 17.26
N LYS A 107 -6.76 -17.62 16.72
CA LYS A 107 -7.58 -16.60 16.03
C LYS A 107 -8.92 -16.47 16.72
N SER A 108 -9.63 -15.38 16.41
CA SER A 108 -11.04 -15.22 16.73
C SER A 108 -11.85 -14.97 15.47
N ILE A 109 -13.16 -15.17 15.54
CA ILE A 109 -14.09 -14.87 14.44
C ILE A 109 -13.99 -13.38 14.06
N ALA A 110 -13.92 -12.49 15.06
CA ALA A 110 -13.78 -11.07 14.82
C ALA A 110 -12.46 -10.72 14.09
N LEU A 111 -11.34 -11.35 14.48
CA LEU A 111 -10.07 -11.17 13.81
C LEU A 111 -10.12 -11.62 12.35
N ASP A 112 -10.76 -12.76 12.08
CA ASP A 112 -10.88 -13.28 10.71
C ASP A 112 -11.73 -12.35 9.81
N HIS A 113 -12.78 -11.72 10.36
CA HIS A 113 -13.57 -10.73 9.63
C HIS A 113 -12.78 -9.47 9.29
N ILE A 114 -12.06 -8.91 10.27
CA ILE A 114 -11.24 -7.70 10.05
C ILE A 114 -10.13 -7.99 9.03
N GLU A 115 -9.45 -9.14 9.15
CA GLU A 115 -8.42 -9.57 8.21
C GLU A 115 -8.92 -9.68 6.77
N LYS A 116 -10.09 -10.30 6.57
CA LYS A 116 -10.72 -10.40 5.24
C LYS A 116 -11.04 -9.03 4.66
N SER A 117 -11.58 -8.12 5.49
CA SER A 117 -11.88 -6.75 5.07
C SER A 117 -10.61 -5.99 4.69
N ALA A 118 -9.54 -6.08 5.49
CA ALA A 118 -8.26 -5.44 5.22
C ALA A 118 -7.62 -5.96 3.91
N LEU A 119 -7.63 -7.28 3.73
CA LEU A 119 -7.08 -7.92 2.54
C LEU A 119 -7.86 -7.54 1.27
N PHE A 120 -9.19 -7.54 1.36
CA PHE A 120 -10.05 -7.12 0.26
C PHE A 120 -9.78 -5.66 -0.12
N ALA A 121 -9.75 -4.74 0.85
CA ALA A 121 -9.48 -3.33 0.61
C ALA A 121 -8.09 -3.11 -0.02
N ARG A 122 -7.05 -3.77 0.51
CA ARG A 122 -5.68 -3.69 -0.03
C ARG A 122 -5.60 -4.15 -1.49
N ASN A 123 -6.22 -5.29 -1.81
CA ASN A 123 -6.22 -5.82 -3.17
C ASN A 123 -7.01 -4.91 -4.12
N SER A 124 -8.16 -4.39 -3.67
CA SER A 124 -8.96 -3.45 -4.45
C SER A 124 -8.22 -2.15 -4.73
N ALA A 125 -7.55 -1.58 -3.72
CA ALA A 125 -6.72 -0.39 -3.89
C ALA A 125 -5.60 -0.62 -4.91
N LEU A 126 -4.91 -1.76 -4.84
CA LEU A 126 -3.84 -2.11 -5.77
C LEU A 126 -4.34 -2.22 -7.22
N GLU A 127 -5.48 -2.85 -7.44
CA GLU A 127 -6.05 -2.96 -8.79
C GLU A 127 -6.54 -1.61 -9.35
N LEU A 128 -7.10 -0.74 -8.49
CA LEU A 128 -7.45 0.63 -8.86
C LEU A 128 -6.20 1.45 -9.23
N GLU A 129 -5.15 1.41 -8.42
CA GLU A 129 -3.90 2.09 -8.72
C GLU A 129 -3.29 1.61 -10.05
N LYS A 130 -3.29 0.31 -10.32
CA LYS A 130 -2.82 -0.24 -11.60
C LYS A 130 -3.69 0.18 -12.78
N LYS A 131 -5.01 0.29 -12.58
CA LYS A 131 -5.93 0.79 -13.62
C LYS A 131 -5.60 2.23 -13.97
N ILE A 132 -5.50 3.10 -12.96
CA ILE A 132 -5.14 4.52 -13.12
C ILE A 132 -3.78 4.65 -13.82
N LEU A 133 -2.77 3.89 -13.39
CA LEU A 133 -1.45 3.91 -14.02
C LEU A 133 -1.48 3.52 -15.50
N ARG A 134 -2.30 2.53 -15.88
CA ARG A 134 -2.49 2.17 -17.30
C ARG A 134 -3.11 3.29 -18.10
N GLU A 135 -4.10 3.99 -17.55
CA GLU A 135 -4.76 5.13 -18.18
C GLU A 135 -3.78 6.30 -18.37
N LEU A 136 -2.99 6.62 -17.35
CA LEU A 136 -1.93 7.65 -17.43
C LEU A 136 -0.87 7.28 -18.48
N ASN A 137 -0.41 6.04 -18.50
CA ASN A 137 0.54 5.56 -19.50
C ASN A 137 0.00 5.68 -20.92
N GLN A 138 -1.27 5.37 -21.15
CA GLN A 138 -1.90 5.54 -22.45
C GLN A 138 -1.89 7.01 -22.90
N LYS A 139 -2.24 7.94 -22.03
CA LYS A 139 -2.20 9.39 -22.31
C LYS A 139 -0.77 9.88 -22.64
N VAL A 140 0.24 9.40 -21.92
CA VAL A 140 1.64 9.72 -22.21
C VAL A 140 2.06 9.19 -23.60
N LEU A 141 1.62 7.99 -23.96
CA LEU A 141 1.90 7.42 -25.28
C LEU A 141 1.25 8.23 -26.41
N GLU A 142 0.07 8.78 -26.21
CA GLU A 142 -0.62 9.63 -27.20
C GLU A 142 0.17 10.90 -27.54
N ILE A 143 0.86 11.48 -26.55
CA ILE A 143 1.70 12.70 -26.74
C ILE A 143 3.18 12.37 -26.96
N SER A 144 3.54 11.12 -27.14
CA SER A 144 4.95 10.68 -27.24
C SER A 144 5.72 11.36 -28.36
N LYS A 145 5.06 11.64 -29.50
CA LYS A 145 5.69 12.35 -30.62
C LYS A 145 6.11 13.78 -30.25
N ASP A 146 5.29 14.48 -29.47
CA ASP A 146 5.57 15.84 -28.99
C ASP A 146 6.72 15.83 -28.01
N ILE A 147 6.76 14.85 -27.09
CA ILE A 147 7.85 14.63 -26.14
C ILE A 147 9.17 14.40 -26.88
N ILE A 148 9.20 13.49 -27.87
CA ILE A 148 10.39 13.20 -28.67
C ILE A 148 10.85 14.42 -29.47
N SER A 149 9.90 15.16 -30.06
CA SER A 149 10.20 16.39 -30.80
C SER A 149 10.85 17.45 -29.91
N LEU A 150 10.29 17.65 -28.70
CA LEU A 150 10.82 18.60 -27.72
C LEU A 150 12.20 18.18 -27.24
N SER A 151 12.40 16.91 -26.93
CA SER A 151 13.70 16.35 -26.52
C SER A 151 14.79 16.60 -27.56
N ARG A 152 14.50 16.39 -28.86
CA ARG A 152 15.44 16.67 -29.97
C ARG A 152 15.80 18.16 -30.08
N LYS A 153 14.83 19.07 -29.89
CA LYS A 153 15.08 20.50 -29.89
C LYS A 153 15.99 20.94 -28.73
N ILE A 154 15.75 20.40 -27.54
CA ILE A 154 16.56 20.65 -26.34
C ILE A 154 18.01 20.16 -26.60
N ALA A 155 18.15 18.93 -27.08
CA ALA A 155 19.50 18.39 -27.42
C ALA A 155 20.26 19.25 -28.45
N SER A 156 19.55 19.73 -29.47
CA SER A 156 20.17 20.65 -30.47
C SER A 156 20.59 21.96 -29.83
N LEU A 157 19.79 22.55 -28.96
CA LEU A 157 20.15 23.78 -28.24
C LEU A 157 21.35 23.58 -27.32
N ASP A 158 21.41 22.45 -26.61
CA ASP A 158 22.55 22.11 -25.75
C ASP A 158 23.86 22.00 -26.52
N VAL A 159 23.84 21.28 -27.64
CA VAL A 159 25.00 21.17 -28.53
C VAL A 159 25.42 22.54 -29.07
N CYS A 160 24.48 23.36 -29.60
CA CYS A 160 24.77 24.68 -30.12
C CYS A 160 25.33 25.61 -29.05
N SER A 161 24.77 25.57 -27.85
CA SER A 161 25.24 26.36 -26.70
C SER A 161 26.67 25.98 -26.30
N THR A 162 26.96 24.69 -26.24
CA THR A 162 28.30 24.17 -25.91
C THR A 162 29.34 24.56 -26.96
N LEU A 163 29.02 24.38 -28.25
CA LEU A 163 29.92 24.78 -29.36
C LEU A 163 30.14 26.29 -29.39
N GLY A 164 29.10 27.11 -29.18
CA GLY A 164 29.20 28.56 -29.09
C GLY A 164 30.08 29.02 -27.92
N TYR A 165 29.98 28.33 -26.76
CA TYR A 165 30.87 28.61 -25.62
C TYR A 165 32.33 28.29 -25.93
N ILE A 166 32.61 27.12 -26.54
CA ILE A 166 33.96 26.72 -26.94
C ILE A 166 34.56 27.71 -27.97
N ALA A 167 33.77 28.12 -28.97
CA ALA A 167 34.20 29.08 -29.97
C ALA A 167 34.49 30.48 -29.41
N LYS A 168 33.93 30.84 -28.25
CA LYS A 168 34.21 32.12 -27.60
C LYS A 168 35.47 32.10 -26.73
N ILE A 169 35.90 30.93 -26.28
CA ILE A 169 37.05 30.74 -25.40
C ILE A 169 38.35 30.57 -26.23
N ASN A 170 38.26 30.07 -27.47
CA ASN A 170 39.35 29.92 -28.40
C ASN A 170 39.42 31.09 -29.39
#